data_e2d81af1df51ef8feb1d4ea82e7ec641
#
_entry.id   e2d81af1df51ef8feb1d4ea82e7ec641
#
_cell.length_a   1.000
_cell.length_b   1.000
_cell.length_c   1.000
_cell.angle_alpha   90.00
_cell.angle_beta   90.00
_cell.angle_gamma   90.00
#
_symmetry.space_group_name_H-M   'P 1'
#
loop_
_entity.id
_entity.type
_entity.pdbx_description
1 polymer ?
#
loop_
_entity_poly.entity_id
_entity_poly.type
_entity_poly.pdbx_seq_one_letter_code
_entity_poly.pdbx_strand_id
1 'polypeptide(L)'
;YPPGSTIKTIVALSALENKIVRPLKSVKCTGKIEMFGEKFHCWKKKGHGIMNMRSAIKRSCDVYFYEVARRLGVDRLSETAKKFGLGKKVLQDFFEERSGVVPNTTWKKKYIGQNWYLGETLHSGIGQGYFQSTPIQLCLMTAQIANGGFEIKPRILFDKTKNNLKDYLKFKNENPGQPLPADLLVSNFDLKPLFKNQENIKIVKDAMYSSSNEPGGTSYRSRLEDKRFTFAGKTGSSQIRKFTEEQREAEVKQEQLKYENRDHALFIAFAPVSDPKYAISVVVEHG
;
A
#
# COMPACT_ATOMS: atom_id res chain seq x y z
N TYR A 1 -11.19 7.47 0.83
CA TYR A 1 -11.39 6.22 1.58
C TYR A 1 -10.20 5.95 2.49
N PRO A 2 -10.38 5.35 3.68
CA PRO A 2 -9.28 4.73 4.40
C PRO A 2 -8.57 3.69 3.50
N PRO A 3 -7.23 3.73 3.36
CA PRO A 3 -6.51 2.83 2.46
C PRO A 3 -6.56 1.35 2.90
N GLY A 4 -6.94 1.09 4.13
CA GLY A 4 -6.97 -0.25 4.68
C GLY A 4 -5.62 -0.96 4.52
N SER A 5 -5.67 -2.27 4.39
CA SER A 5 -4.45 -3.09 4.31
C SER A 5 -3.57 -2.83 3.08
N THR A 6 -3.95 -1.98 2.12
CA THR A 6 -3.06 -1.60 1.01
C THR A 6 -1.87 -0.79 1.51
N ILE A 7 -2.04 0.00 2.59
CA ILE A 7 -0.96 0.80 3.19
C ILE A 7 0.16 -0.04 3.82
N LYS A 8 -0.08 -1.32 4.12
CA LYS A 8 0.91 -2.21 4.71
C LYS A 8 2.17 -2.34 3.86
N THR A 9 2.07 -2.14 2.57
CA THR A 9 3.21 -2.04 1.66
C THR A 9 4.12 -0.85 2.01
N ILE A 10 3.53 0.31 2.29
CA ILE A 10 4.25 1.52 2.69
C ILE A 10 4.78 1.41 4.13
N VAL A 11 4.01 0.82 5.03
CA VAL A 11 4.49 0.56 6.41
C VAL A 11 5.73 -0.33 6.39
N ALA A 12 5.72 -1.39 5.56
CA ALA A 12 6.87 -2.27 5.38
C ALA A 12 8.08 -1.52 4.82
N LEU A 13 7.88 -0.76 3.73
CA LEU A 13 8.94 0.05 3.11
C LEU A 13 9.52 1.07 4.10
N SER A 14 8.66 1.78 4.83
CA SER A 14 9.09 2.75 5.84
C SER A 14 9.91 2.08 6.95
N ALA A 15 9.49 0.92 7.42
CA ALA A 15 10.18 0.20 8.47
C ALA A 15 11.54 -0.35 8.01
N LEU A 16 11.66 -0.79 6.75
CA LEU A 16 12.92 -1.24 6.15
C LEU A 16 13.89 -0.07 5.94
N GLU A 17 13.42 1.03 5.37
CA GLU A 17 14.24 2.22 5.07
C GLU A 17 14.80 2.85 6.35
N ASN A 18 13.99 2.91 7.40
CA ASN A 18 14.41 3.41 8.70
C ASN A 18 15.12 2.35 9.57
N LYS A 19 15.39 1.15 9.04
CA LYS A 19 16.07 0.04 9.74
C LYS A 19 15.36 -0.39 11.06
N ILE A 20 14.05 -0.17 11.15
CA ILE A 20 13.25 -0.49 12.35
C ILE A 20 13.07 -2.00 12.50
N VAL A 21 12.92 -2.71 11.37
CA VAL A 21 12.83 -4.16 11.36
C VAL A 21 13.66 -4.74 10.22
N ARG A 22 14.18 -5.96 10.43
CA ARG A 22 14.75 -6.76 9.37
C ARG A 22 13.65 -7.59 8.69
N PRO A 23 13.76 -7.95 7.40
CA PRO A 23 12.73 -8.70 6.67
C PRO A 23 12.32 -10.01 7.35
N LEU A 24 13.28 -10.71 7.96
CA LEU A 24 13.08 -12.00 8.62
C LEU A 24 12.61 -11.87 10.08
N LYS A 25 12.51 -10.65 10.62
CA LYS A 25 12.00 -10.48 11.99
C LYS A 25 10.58 -11.00 12.08
N SER A 26 10.37 -11.94 13.01
CA SER A 26 9.09 -12.61 13.16
C SER A 26 8.29 -12.04 14.34
N VAL A 27 6.96 -12.08 14.18
CA VAL A 27 5.95 -11.75 15.20
C VAL A 27 4.94 -12.90 15.26
N LYS A 28 4.56 -13.35 16.45
CA LYS A 28 3.52 -14.36 16.64
C LYS A 28 2.15 -13.68 16.63
N CYS A 29 1.30 -14.06 15.69
CA CYS A 29 -0.08 -13.61 15.61
C CYS A 29 -1.03 -14.67 16.18
N THR A 30 -1.64 -14.37 17.31
CA THR A 30 -2.65 -15.22 17.96
C THR A 30 -4.08 -14.78 17.70
N GLY A 31 -4.28 -13.84 16.74
CA GLY A 31 -5.58 -13.26 16.39
C GLY A 31 -5.82 -11.89 17.00
N LYS A 32 -5.07 -11.51 18.02
CA LYS A 32 -5.09 -10.17 18.63
C LYS A 32 -3.76 -9.85 19.27
N ILE A 33 -3.58 -8.59 19.63
CA ILE A 33 -2.52 -8.10 20.50
C ILE A 33 -3.14 -7.14 21.52
N GLU A 34 -2.71 -7.22 22.76
CA GLU A 34 -3.15 -6.32 23.82
C GLU A 34 -2.07 -5.29 24.10
N MET A 35 -2.44 -4.01 24.01
CA MET A 35 -1.56 -2.88 24.26
C MET A 35 -2.36 -1.74 24.91
N PHE A 36 -1.78 -1.10 25.92
CA PHE A 36 -2.39 0.06 26.60
C PHE A 36 -3.79 -0.20 27.17
N GLY A 37 -4.06 -1.43 27.61
CA GLY A 37 -5.37 -1.83 28.11
C GLY A 37 -6.43 -2.08 27.01
N GLU A 38 -6.08 -1.95 25.74
CA GLU A 38 -6.97 -2.18 24.61
C GLU A 38 -6.57 -3.41 23.80
N LYS A 39 -7.57 -4.06 23.19
CA LYS A 39 -7.37 -5.22 22.30
C LYS A 39 -7.39 -4.77 20.85
N PHE A 40 -6.33 -5.05 20.11
CA PHE A 40 -6.22 -4.83 18.68
C PHE A 40 -6.30 -6.17 17.94
N HIS A 41 -7.39 -6.35 17.20
CA HIS A 41 -7.71 -7.62 16.55
C HIS A 41 -7.08 -7.75 15.17
N CYS A 42 -6.66 -8.98 14.83
CA CYS A 42 -6.40 -9.37 13.46
C CYS A 42 -7.71 -9.81 12.79
N TRP A 43 -7.79 -9.64 11.46
CA TRP A 43 -8.94 -10.14 10.71
C TRP A 43 -9.11 -11.67 10.84
N LYS A 44 -8.01 -12.41 11.02
CA LYS A 44 -8.04 -13.85 11.28
C LYS A 44 -8.12 -14.13 12.78
N LYS A 45 -9.31 -14.44 13.27
CA LYS A 45 -9.63 -14.63 14.70
C LYS A 45 -8.68 -15.62 15.42
N LYS A 46 -8.41 -16.79 14.79
CA LYS A 46 -7.49 -17.82 15.32
C LYS A 46 -6.00 -17.48 15.14
N GLY A 47 -5.71 -16.31 14.56
CA GLY A 47 -4.34 -15.88 14.28
C GLY A 47 -3.69 -16.54 13.07
N HIS A 48 -2.53 -16.01 12.70
CA HIS A 48 -1.74 -16.49 11.55
C HIS A 48 -0.55 -17.35 11.94
N GLY A 49 -0.25 -17.46 13.26
CA GLY A 49 0.96 -18.09 13.75
C GLY A 49 2.17 -17.16 13.62
N ILE A 50 3.34 -17.70 13.35
CA ILE A 50 4.58 -16.93 13.21
C ILE A 50 4.63 -16.27 11.84
N MET A 51 4.72 -14.93 11.82
CA MET A 51 4.74 -14.10 10.62
C MET A 51 6.02 -13.29 10.54
N ASN A 52 6.73 -13.36 9.41
CA ASN A 52 7.74 -12.39 8.99
C ASN A 52 7.11 -11.37 8.02
N MET A 53 7.87 -10.39 7.54
CA MET A 53 7.34 -9.32 6.68
C MET A 53 6.67 -9.87 5.41
N ARG A 54 7.32 -10.80 4.70
CA ARG A 54 6.78 -11.40 3.49
C ARG A 54 5.45 -12.11 3.74
N SER A 55 5.41 -13.01 4.72
CA SER A 55 4.20 -13.76 5.07
C SER A 55 3.10 -12.86 5.65
N ALA A 56 3.46 -11.77 6.33
CA ALA A 56 2.51 -10.82 6.87
C ALA A 56 1.86 -9.96 5.76
N ILE A 57 2.58 -9.55 4.73
CA ILE A 57 2.00 -8.88 3.55
C ILE A 57 1.13 -9.89 2.79
N LYS A 58 1.63 -11.09 2.51
CA LYS A 58 0.95 -12.19 1.82
C LYS A 58 -0.43 -12.48 2.42
N ARG A 59 -0.48 -12.63 3.73
CA ARG A 59 -1.69 -12.98 4.50
C ARG A 59 -2.40 -11.78 5.11
N SER A 60 -1.91 -10.57 4.86
CA SER A 60 -2.47 -9.33 5.40
C SER A 60 -2.60 -9.33 6.95
N CYS A 61 -1.59 -9.81 7.68
CA CYS A 61 -1.62 -9.96 9.13
C CYS A 61 -1.59 -8.61 9.86
N ASP A 62 -2.67 -8.22 10.55
CA ASP A 62 -2.75 -6.95 11.27
C ASP A 62 -1.81 -6.92 12.47
N VAL A 63 -1.73 -8.01 13.24
CA VAL A 63 -0.87 -8.08 14.44
C VAL A 63 0.60 -7.82 14.12
N TYR A 64 1.10 -8.35 13.00
CA TYR A 64 2.45 -8.03 12.54
C TYR A 64 2.63 -6.53 12.31
N PHE A 65 1.67 -5.91 11.62
CA PHE A 65 1.74 -4.50 11.26
C PHE A 65 1.45 -3.56 12.43
N TYR A 66 0.69 -3.96 13.43
CA TYR A 66 0.59 -3.23 14.70
C TYR A 66 1.96 -3.13 15.37
N GLU A 67 2.68 -4.25 15.50
CA GLU A 67 4.00 -4.26 16.10
C GLU A 67 5.03 -3.46 15.30
N VAL A 68 4.99 -3.56 13.97
CA VAL A 68 5.86 -2.75 13.11
C VAL A 68 5.55 -1.27 13.24
N ALA A 69 4.27 -0.87 13.17
CA ALA A 69 3.85 0.53 13.30
C ALA A 69 4.21 1.11 14.67
N ARG A 70 4.03 0.35 15.74
CA ARG A 70 4.41 0.74 17.09
C ARG A 70 5.89 1.13 17.18
N ARG A 71 6.76 0.33 16.56
CA ARG A 71 8.22 0.61 16.54
C ARG A 71 8.60 1.74 15.59
N LEU A 72 7.89 1.85 14.47
CA LEU A 72 8.16 2.84 13.42
C LEU A 72 7.78 4.25 13.88
N GLY A 73 6.61 4.39 14.50
CA GLY A 73 5.97 5.68 14.79
C GLY A 73 5.26 6.26 13.58
N VAL A 74 4.21 7.05 13.86
CA VAL A 74 3.36 7.62 12.81
C VAL A 74 4.08 8.66 11.95
N ASP A 75 5.02 9.42 12.51
CA ASP A 75 5.70 10.49 11.77
C ASP A 75 6.57 9.94 10.64
N ARG A 76 7.37 8.87 10.88
CA ARG A 76 8.14 8.18 9.84
C ARG A 76 7.25 7.51 8.81
N LEU A 77 6.12 6.92 9.24
CA LEU A 77 5.13 6.39 8.32
C LEU A 77 4.57 7.49 7.42
N SER A 78 4.19 8.63 8.00
CA SER A 78 3.65 9.80 7.29
C SER A 78 4.65 10.35 6.26
N GLU A 79 5.92 10.48 6.61
CA GLU A 79 6.97 10.92 5.68
C GLU A 79 7.07 9.99 4.47
N THR A 80 7.09 8.68 4.70
CA THR A 80 7.16 7.69 3.63
C THR A 80 5.90 7.73 2.76
N ALA A 81 4.72 7.77 3.36
CA ALA A 81 3.44 7.84 2.64
C ALA A 81 3.37 9.08 1.72
N LYS A 82 3.83 10.24 2.20
CA LYS A 82 3.89 11.49 1.41
C LYS A 82 4.86 11.40 0.24
N LYS A 83 6.00 10.71 0.37
CA LYS A 83 6.92 10.44 -0.75
C LYS A 83 6.22 9.67 -1.87
N PHE A 84 5.32 8.74 -1.52
CA PHE A 84 4.54 7.95 -2.47
C PHE A 84 3.30 8.68 -3.03
N GLY A 85 3.13 9.96 -2.72
CA GLY A 85 2.04 10.79 -3.27
C GLY A 85 0.77 10.82 -2.44
N LEU A 86 0.72 10.12 -1.29
CA LEU A 86 -0.44 10.19 -0.39
C LEU A 86 -0.50 11.53 0.35
N GLY A 87 -1.69 12.02 0.62
CA GLY A 87 -1.91 13.26 1.37
C GLY A 87 -1.69 14.56 0.59
N LYS A 88 -1.57 14.48 -0.74
CA LYS A 88 -1.47 15.64 -1.65
C LYS A 88 -2.22 15.38 -2.95
N LYS A 89 -2.60 16.44 -3.66
CA LYS A 89 -3.06 16.33 -5.05
C LYS A 89 -1.90 15.84 -5.91
N VAL A 90 -2.13 14.85 -6.77
CA VAL A 90 -1.10 14.21 -7.61
C VAL A 90 -1.24 14.55 -9.09
N LEU A 91 -2.43 15.01 -9.51
CA LEU A 91 -2.71 15.47 -10.86
C LEU A 91 -2.64 17.00 -10.91
N GLN A 92 -1.80 17.55 -11.79
CA GLN A 92 -1.58 19.01 -11.84
C GLN A 92 -2.79 19.78 -12.38
N ASP A 93 -3.52 19.19 -13.32
CA ASP A 93 -4.58 19.88 -14.08
C ASP A 93 -6.00 19.40 -13.72
N PHE A 94 -6.16 18.75 -12.54
CA PHE A 94 -7.44 18.25 -12.10
C PHE A 94 -7.87 18.92 -10.79
N PHE A 95 -8.68 19.98 -10.92
CA PHE A 95 -9.05 20.84 -9.79
C PHE A 95 -9.88 20.14 -8.71
N GLU A 96 -10.69 19.16 -9.10
CA GLU A 96 -11.60 18.43 -8.21
C GLU A 96 -10.89 17.32 -7.39
N GLU A 97 -9.61 17.10 -7.63
CA GLU A 97 -8.86 16.07 -6.90
C GLU A 97 -8.83 16.38 -5.40
N ARG A 98 -9.11 15.38 -4.58
CA ARG A 98 -8.97 15.46 -3.13
C ARG A 98 -7.56 15.06 -2.70
N SER A 99 -7.01 15.78 -1.71
CA SER A 99 -5.66 15.49 -1.20
C SER A 99 -5.60 14.25 -0.29
N GLY A 100 -6.73 13.77 0.20
CA GLY A 100 -6.73 12.78 1.27
C GLY A 100 -6.11 13.32 2.58
N VAL A 101 -5.86 12.42 3.52
CA VAL A 101 -5.23 12.74 4.81
C VAL A 101 -4.15 11.70 5.12
N VAL A 102 -2.92 12.17 5.33
CA VAL A 102 -1.84 11.37 5.90
C VAL A 102 -1.56 11.90 7.30
N PRO A 103 -2.10 11.24 8.35
CA PRO A 103 -2.02 11.75 9.70
C PRO A 103 -0.60 11.64 10.26
N ASN A 104 -0.25 12.58 11.13
CA ASN A 104 0.94 12.54 11.97
C ASN A 104 0.72 13.39 13.24
N THR A 105 1.71 13.45 14.10
CA THR A 105 1.63 14.19 15.38
C THR A 105 1.31 15.66 15.15
N THR A 106 2.00 16.32 14.23
CA THR A 106 1.80 17.74 13.88
C THR A 106 0.44 17.98 13.27
N TRP A 107 -0.02 17.12 12.34
CA TRP A 107 -1.33 17.23 11.71
C TRP A 107 -2.44 17.16 12.76
N LYS A 108 -2.39 16.19 13.66
CA LYS A 108 -3.43 16.06 14.70
C LYS A 108 -3.48 17.26 15.64
N LYS A 109 -2.31 17.73 16.08
CA LYS A 109 -2.24 18.94 16.92
C LYS A 109 -2.83 20.14 16.22
N LYS A 110 -2.53 20.33 14.92
CA LYS A 110 -2.98 21.48 14.12
C LYS A 110 -4.50 21.45 13.84
N TYR A 111 -5.04 20.30 13.43
CA TYR A 111 -6.41 20.20 12.88
C TYR A 111 -7.43 19.67 13.87
N ILE A 112 -7.00 18.90 14.90
CA ILE A 112 -7.87 18.32 15.92
C ILE A 112 -7.67 19.00 17.29
N GLY A 113 -6.52 19.67 17.50
CA GLY A 113 -6.18 20.32 18.76
C GLY A 113 -5.73 19.37 19.87
N GLN A 114 -5.54 18.08 19.58
CA GLN A 114 -5.19 17.04 20.53
C GLN A 114 -3.79 16.48 20.30
N ASN A 115 -3.21 15.89 21.35
CA ASN A 115 -1.99 15.12 21.22
C ASN A 115 -2.25 13.77 20.51
N TRP A 116 -1.20 13.22 19.92
CA TRP A 116 -1.25 11.90 19.28
C TRP A 116 -1.20 10.80 20.34
N TYR A 117 -2.04 9.78 20.18
CA TYR A 117 -2.04 8.58 21.01
C TYR A 117 -1.44 7.39 20.26
N LEU A 118 -0.77 6.51 20.98
CA LEU A 118 -0.08 5.38 20.36
C LEU A 118 -1.04 4.38 19.70
N GLY A 119 -2.25 4.21 20.22
CA GLY A 119 -3.31 3.42 19.57
C GLY A 119 -3.66 3.92 18.16
N GLU A 120 -3.59 5.23 17.93
CA GLU A 120 -3.79 5.81 16.59
C GLU A 120 -2.68 5.45 15.61
N THR A 121 -1.43 5.27 16.12
CA THR A 121 -0.33 4.74 15.31
C THR A 121 -0.62 3.32 14.85
N LEU A 122 -1.18 2.48 15.71
CA LEU A 122 -1.54 1.10 15.36
C LEU A 122 -2.61 1.09 14.26
N HIS A 123 -3.66 1.89 14.42
CA HIS A 123 -4.70 2.03 13.39
C HIS A 123 -4.13 2.56 12.07
N SER A 124 -3.26 3.57 12.11
CA SER A 124 -2.59 4.10 10.92
C SER A 124 -1.72 3.04 10.23
N GLY A 125 -1.10 2.14 11.01
CA GLY A 125 -0.28 1.03 10.51
C GLY A 125 -1.03 -0.02 9.70
N ILE A 126 -2.35 -0.05 9.79
CA ILE A 126 -3.23 -0.91 8.98
C ILE A 126 -4.15 -0.11 8.05
N GLY A 127 -3.90 1.20 7.91
CA GLY A 127 -4.63 2.08 7.01
C GLY A 127 -6.02 2.46 7.48
N GLN A 128 -6.21 2.55 8.79
CA GLN A 128 -7.45 2.94 9.43
C GLN A 128 -7.28 4.24 10.24
N GLY A 129 -8.29 4.65 10.96
CA GLY A 129 -8.29 5.87 11.76
C GLY A 129 -8.43 7.11 10.88
N TYR A 130 -7.55 8.10 11.06
CA TYR A 130 -7.59 9.36 10.30
C TYR A 130 -7.02 9.25 8.88
N PHE A 131 -6.43 8.10 8.51
CA PHE A 131 -5.82 7.93 7.20
C PHE A 131 -6.86 7.91 6.09
N GLN A 132 -6.70 8.80 5.08
CA GLN A 132 -7.59 8.83 3.91
C GLN A 132 -6.76 8.98 2.63
N SER A 133 -7.12 8.24 1.61
CA SER A 133 -6.51 8.26 0.29
C SER A 133 -7.57 8.26 -0.81
N THR A 134 -7.18 8.75 -1.98
CA THR A 134 -7.97 8.61 -3.20
C THR A 134 -7.51 7.38 -4.00
N PRO A 135 -8.36 6.80 -4.86
CA PRO A 135 -7.96 5.70 -5.73
C PRO A 135 -6.74 6.05 -6.61
N ILE A 136 -6.67 7.29 -7.12
CA ILE A 136 -5.51 7.71 -7.94
C ILE A 136 -4.21 7.77 -7.13
N GLN A 137 -4.27 8.16 -5.87
CA GLN A 137 -3.10 8.14 -4.99
C GLN A 137 -2.62 6.71 -4.72
N LEU A 138 -3.54 5.76 -4.50
CA LEU A 138 -3.20 4.34 -4.34
C LEU A 138 -2.65 3.75 -5.63
N CYS A 139 -3.17 4.15 -6.79
CA CYS A 139 -2.64 3.75 -8.09
C CYS A 139 -1.22 4.28 -8.30
N LEU A 140 -0.97 5.57 -8.03
CA LEU A 140 0.37 6.18 -8.10
C LEU A 140 1.35 5.49 -7.17
N MET A 141 0.96 5.27 -5.92
CA MET A 141 1.75 4.53 -4.94
C MET A 141 2.15 3.15 -5.48
N THR A 142 1.20 2.45 -6.08
CA THR A 142 1.42 1.11 -6.65
C THR A 142 2.34 1.16 -7.86
N ALA A 143 2.17 2.13 -8.75
CA ALA A 143 3.03 2.34 -9.91
C ALA A 143 4.49 2.64 -9.49
N GLN A 144 4.67 3.43 -8.44
CA GLN A 144 6.00 3.74 -7.88
C GLN A 144 6.65 2.54 -7.17
N ILE A 145 5.88 1.64 -6.57
CA ILE A 145 6.40 0.36 -6.10
C ILE A 145 6.79 -0.51 -7.28
N ALA A 146 5.95 -0.59 -8.30
CA ALA A 146 6.14 -1.43 -9.49
C ALA A 146 7.41 -1.06 -10.27
N ASN A 147 7.67 0.24 -10.46
CA ASN A 147 8.83 0.74 -11.23
C ASN A 147 10.17 0.67 -10.47
N GLY A 148 10.18 0.16 -9.24
CA GLY A 148 11.39 0.04 -8.44
C GLY A 148 11.61 1.19 -7.45
N GLY A 149 10.59 2.00 -7.15
CA GLY A 149 10.65 3.07 -6.15
C GLY A 149 11.14 4.40 -6.70
N PHE A 150 10.89 4.68 -7.95
CA PHE A 150 11.16 5.98 -8.56
C PHE A 150 9.92 6.86 -8.62
N GLU A 151 10.11 8.17 -8.47
CA GLU A 151 9.03 9.15 -8.51
C GLU A 151 8.35 9.17 -9.89
N ILE A 152 7.02 9.16 -9.90
CA ILE A 152 6.19 9.32 -11.09
C ILE A 152 5.37 10.60 -10.95
N LYS A 153 5.28 11.37 -12.03
CA LYS A 153 4.35 12.49 -12.18
C LYS A 153 3.22 12.03 -13.09
N PRO A 154 2.05 11.65 -12.55
CA PRO A 154 0.95 11.15 -13.36
C PRO A 154 0.37 12.27 -14.25
N ARG A 155 -0.13 11.90 -15.43
CA ARG A 155 -0.75 12.80 -16.39
C ARG A 155 -2.02 12.16 -16.92
N ILE A 156 -3.07 12.97 -17.15
CA ILE A 156 -4.31 12.54 -17.79
C ILE A 156 -4.19 12.74 -19.32
N LEU A 157 -3.59 13.87 -19.74
CA LEU A 157 -3.44 14.20 -21.14
C LEU A 157 -2.13 13.65 -21.70
N PHE A 158 -2.24 13.05 -22.85
CA PHE A 158 -1.09 12.61 -23.64
C PHE A 158 -0.61 13.75 -24.54
N ASP A 159 0.52 14.34 -24.23
CA ASP A 159 1.16 15.37 -25.04
C ASP A 159 2.10 14.71 -26.08
N LYS A 160 1.65 14.64 -27.32
CA LYS A 160 2.43 14.06 -28.44
C LYS A 160 3.77 14.77 -28.67
N THR A 161 3.85 16.06 -28.36
CA THR A 161 5.05 16.86 -28.61
C THR A 161 6.15 16.66 -27.59
N LYS A 162 5.79 16.15 -26.40
CA LYS A 162 6.72 15.93 -25.28
C LYS A 162 7.03 14.44 -25.05
N ASN A 163 6.56 13.56 -25.90
CA ASN A 163 6.62 12.13 -25.64
C ASN A 163 7.57 11.39 -26.57
N ASN A 164 8.74 11.16 -26.05
CA ASN A 164 9.62 10.11 -26.55
C ASN A 164 9.35 8.75 -25.89
N LEU A 165 8.15 8.53 -25.28
CA LEU A 165 7.85 7.24 -24.64
C LEU A 165 7.85 6.11 -25.68
N LYS A 166 7.31 6.37 -26.89
CA LYS A 166 7.31 5.41 -27.98
C LYS A 166 8.74 5.11 -28.43
N ASP A 167 9.57 6.15 -28.57
CA ASP A 167 10.97 6.02 -28.95
C ASP A 167 11.80 5.39 -27.84
N TYR A 168 11.53 5.73 -26.59
CA TYR A 168 12.10 5.08 -25.40
C TYR A 168 11.80 3.57 -25.37
N LEU A 169 10.53 3.19 -25.54
CA LEU A 169 10.13 1.78 -25.54
C LEU A 169 10.72 1.03 -26.74
N LYS A 170 10.73 1.67 -27.92
CA LYS A 170 11.37 1.14 -29.11
C LYS A 170 12.85 0.89 -28.89
N PHE A 171 13.57 1.90 -28.40
CA PHE A 171 14.99 1.78 -28.11
C PHE A 171 15.28 0.66 -27.10
N LYS A 172 14.53 0.60 -25.99
CA LYS A 172 14.71 -0.45 -24.98
C LYS A 172 14.44 -1.86 -25.49
N ASN A 173 13.46 -2.02 -26.37
CA ASN A 173 13.13 -3.30 -26.96
C ASN A 173 14.20 -3.75 -27.99
N GLU A 174 14.73 -2.80 -28.75
CA GLU A 174 15.75 -3.07 -29.77
C GLU A 174 17.17 -3.20 -29.20
N ASN A 175 17.43 -2.61 -28.00
CA ASN A 175 18.76 -2.54 -27.38
C ASN A 175 18.71 -2.92 -25.89
N PRO A 176 18.35 -4.17 -25.56
CA PRO A 176 18.25 -4.61 -24.17
C PRO A 176 19.62 -4.48 -23.46
N GLY A 177 19.63 -3.73 -22.35
CA GLY A 177 20.81 -3.53 -21.50
C GLY A 177 21.75 -2.40 -21.92
N GLN A 178 21.51 -1.70 -23.03
CA GLN A 178 22.29 -0.52 -23.41
C GLN A 178 21.81 0.74 -22.69
N PRO A 179 22.73 1.70 -22.41
CA PRO A 179 22.35 3.01 -21.89
C PRO A 179 21.51 3.79 -22.90
N LEU A 180 20.56 4.58 -22.39
CA LEU A 180 19.70 5.40 -23.23
C LEU A 180 20.50 6.51 -23.92
N PRO A 181 20.23 6.82 -25.21
CA PRO A 181 20.77 8.00 -25.87
C PRO A 181 20.42 9.29 -25.13
N ALA A 182 21.29 10.29 -25.21
CA ALA A 182 21.15 11.56 -24.48
C ALA A 182 19.84 12.30 -24.81
N ASP A 183 19.37 12.22 -26.04
CA ASP A 183 18.12 12.81 -26.52
C ASP A 183 16.87 12.12 -25.96
N LEU A 184 16.95 10.84 -25.62
CA LEU A 184 15.92 10.09 -24.92
C LEU A 184 16.00 10.26 -23.38
N LEU A 185 17.16 10.67 -22.88
CA LEU A 185 17.37 11.00 -21.45
C LEU A 185 16.78 12.37 -21.07
N VAL A 186 16.72 13.30 -22.01
CA VAL A 186 16.64 14.75 -21.71
C VAL A 186 15.26 15.26 -21.35
N SER A 187 14.18 14.54 -21.47
CA SER A 187 12.95 15.31 -21.31
C SER A 187 12.08 15.01 -20.09
N ASN A 188 12.10 13.85 -19.49
CA ASN A 188 11.19 13.60 -18.35
C ASN A 188 11.48 12.33 -17.52
N PHE A 189 12.63 11.70 -17.68
CA PHE A 189 13.01 10.48 -16.97
C PHE A 189 14.16 10.72 -15.98
N ASP A 190 14.25 11.91 -15.42
CA ASP A 190 15.03 12.11 -14.19
C ASP A 190 14.26 11.41 -13.05
N LEU A 191 14.39 10.06 -13.07
CA LEU A 191 13.69 9.18 -12.15
C LEU A 191 14.33 9.34 -10.77
N LYS A 192 13.81 10.29 -10.01
CA LYS A 192 14.25 10.52 -8.64
C LYS A 192 13.91 9.31 -7.77
N PRO A 193 14.91 8.65 -7.18
CA PRO A 193 14.64 7.54 -6.26
C PRO A 193 13.94 8.04 -5.00
N LEU A 194 12.87 7.38 -4.60
CA LEU A 194 12.11 7.68 -3.37
C LEU A 194 12.80 7.10 -2.14
N PHE A 195 13.69 6.11 -2.32
CA PHE A 195 14.43 5.43 -1.27
C PHE A 195 15.93 5.39 -1.54
N LYS A 196 16.70 5.32 -0.46
CA LYS A 196 18.14 5.11 -0.52
C LYS A 196 18.50 3.67 -0.91
N ASN A 197 17.72 2.70 -0.42
CA ASN A 197 17.97 1.28 -0.67
C ASN A 197 16.86 0.67 -1.54
N GLN A 198 17.15 0.46 -2.83
CA GLN A 198 16.23 -0.12 -3.79
C GLN A 198 15.89 -1.60 -3.50
N GLU A 199 16.72 -2.32 -2.76
CA GLU A 199 16.43 -3.70 -2.35
C GLU A 199 15.17 -3.79 -1.46
N ASN A 200 14.87 -2.74 -0.70
CA ASN A 200 13.65 -2.69 0.13
C ASN A 200 12.39 -2.80 -0.74
N ILE A 201 12.40 -2.21 -1.94
CA ILE A 201 11.28 -2.29 -2.89
C ILE A 201 11.13 -3.73 -3.40
N LYS A 202 12.22 -4.42 -3.73
CA LYS A 202 12.18 -5.82 -4.21
C LYS A 202 11.53 -6.73 -3.19
N ILE A 203 11.84 -6.55 -1.89
CA ILE A 203 11.23 -7.31 -0.79
C ILE A 203 9.71 -7.14 -0.77
N VAL A 204 9.22 -5.90 -0.92
CA VAL A 204 7.77 -5.63 -0.90
C VAL A 204 7.10 -6.10 -2.19
N LYS A 205 7.73 -5.93 -3.36
CA LYS A 205 7.23 -6.49 -4.63
C LYS A 205 7.08 -8.01 -4.56
N ASP A 206 8.07 -8.71 -4.04
CA ASP A 206 8.02 -10.18 -3.84
C ASP A 206 6.91 -10.58 -2.86
N ALA A 207 6.71 -9.83 -1.79
CA ALA A 207 5.61 -10.07 -0.86
C ALA A 207 4.22 -9.81 -1.50
N MET A 208 4.08 -8.79 -2.36
CA MET A 208 2.87 -8.55 -3.14
C MET A 208 2.63 -9.68 -4.17
N TYR A 209 3.70 -10.17 -4.82
CA TYR A 209 3.62 -11.34 -5.68
C TYR A 209 3.07 -12.54 -4.92
N SER A 210 3.62 -12.82 -3.74
CA SER A 210 3.19 -13.95 -2.91
C SER A 210 1.72 -13.87 -2.47
N SER A 211 1.20 -12.65 -2.28
CA SER A 211 -0.21 -12.40 -1.94
C SER A 211 -1.17 -12.86 -3.05
N SER A 212 -0.75 -12.72 -4.32
CA SER A 212 -1.58 -13.04 -5.48
C SER A 212 -1.32 -14.43 -6.07
N ASN A 213 -0.09 -14.95 -5.94
CA ASN A 213 0.33 -16.13 -6.72
C ASN A 213 0.67 -17.37 -5.88
N GLU A 214 0.69 -17.26 -4.55
CA GLU A 214 1.02 -18.39 -3.70
C GLU A 214 -0.16 -18.83 -2.81
N PRO A 215 -0.30 -20.13 -2.52
CA PRO A 215 -1.34 -20.65 -1.63
C PRO A 215 -1.36 -19.93 -0.28
N GLY A 216 -2.55 -19.53 0.16
CA GLY A 216 -2.75 -18.77 1.40
C GLY A 216 -2.54 -17.26 1.27
N GLY A 217 -2.23 -16.75 0.08
CA GLY A 217 -2.29 -15.32 -0.22
C GLY A 217 -3.74 -14.81 -0.30
N THR A 218 -3.96 -13.55 0.07
CA THR A 218 -5.33 -12.99 0.17
C THR A 218 -6.03 -12.82 -1.17
N SER A 219 -5.28 -12.70 -2.26
CA SER A 219 -5.79 -12.64 -3.65
C SER A 219 -5.44 -13.87 -4.49
N TYR A 220 -4.96 -14.95 -3.88
CA TYR A 220 -4.55 -16.16 -4.59
C TYR A 220 -5.66 -16.78 -5.45
N ARG A 221 -6.91 -16.71 -4.99
CA ARG A 221 -8.06 -17.27 -5.73
C ARG A 221 -8.36 -16.51 -7.03
N SER A 222 -7.94 -15.25 -7.12
CA SER A 222 -8.15 -14.39 -8.28
C SER A 222 -6.93 -14.36 -9.23
N ARG A 223 -5.94 -15.24 -9.03
CA ARG A 223 -4.78 -15.31 -9.92
C ARG A 223 -5.19 -15.75 -11.32
N LEU A 224 -4.47 -15.25 -12.29
CA LEU A 224 -4.63 -15.69 -13.67
C LEU A 224 -3.81 -16.98 -13.90
N GLU A 225 -4.34 -17.90 -14.69
CA GLU A 225 -3.66 -19.16 -15.01
C GLU A 225 -2.53 -18.93 -16.03
N ASP A 226 -2.74 -18.01 -16.95
CA ASP A 226 -1.74 -17.62 -17.93
C ASP A 226 -0.63 -16.80 -17.26
N LYS A 227 0.56 -17.40 -17.17
CA LYS A 227 1.73 -16.81 -16.53
C LYS A 227 2.21 -15.51 -17.17
N ARG A 228 1.85 -15.26 -18.45
CA ARG A 228 2.18 -13.99 -19.14
C ARG A 228 1.51 -12.80 -18.50
N PHE A 229 0.35 -12.99 -17.87
CA PHE A 229 -0.45 -11.96 -17.22
C PHE A 229 -0.33 -12.00 -15.69
N THR A 230 0.76 -12.58 -15.18
CA THR A 230 1.00 -12.63 -13.72
C THR A 230 1.06 -11.23 -13.14
N PHE A 231 0.25 -10.99 -12.11
CA PHE A 231 0.21 -9.72 -11.39
C PHE A 231 0.66 -9.88 -9.94
N ALA A 232 1.12 -8.80 -9.35
CA ALA A 232 1.39 -8.69 -7.91
C ALA A 232 0.45 -7.67 -7.30
N GLY A 233 -0.22 -8.03 -6.21
CA GLY A 233 -1.25 -7.17 -5.65
C GLY A 233 -1.38 -7.25 -4.13
N LYS A 234 -2.23 -6.39 -3.61
CA LYS A 234 -2.58 -6.33 -2.20
C LYS A 234 -4.06 -5.98 -2.03
N THR A 235 -4.77 -6.81 -1.30
CA THR A 235 -6.15 -6.53 -0.88
C THR A 235 -6.19 -5.56 0.28
N GLY A 236 -7.24 -4.79 0.38
CA GLY A 236 -7.56 -3.92 1.49
C GLY A 236 -9.05 -3.98 1.83
N SER A 237 -9.38 -3.62 3.07
CA SER A 237 -10.75 -3.34 3.49
C SER A 237 -10.75 -1.99 4.21
N SER A 238 -11.62 -1.11 3.78
CA SER A 238 -11.85 0.18 4.41
C SER A 238 -13.04 0.07 5.35
N GLN A 239 -12.76 0.02 6.64
CA GLN A 239 -13.81 -0.14 7.65
C GLN A 239 -14.64 1.14 7.74
N ILE A 240 -15.96 1.00 7.61
CA ILE A 240 -16.92 2.08 7.80
C ILE A 240 -17.29 2.21 9.27
N ARG A 241 -17.33 1.09 9.99
CA ARG A 241 -17.71 1.04 11.41
C ARG A 241 -16.85 0.11 12.22
N LYS A 242 -16.81 0.30 13.52
CA LYS A 242 -16.21 -0.66 14.44
C LYS A 242 -17.20 -1.80 14.71
N PHE A 243 -16.74 -3.02 14.65
CA PHE A 243 -17.48 -4.18 15.16
C PHE A 243 -17.40 -4.19 16.70
N THR A 244 -18.53 -4.43 17.36
CA THR A 244 -18.53 -4.72 18.80
C THR A 244 -17.86 -6.07 19.08
N GLU A 245 -17.49 -6.32 20.34
CA GLU A 245 -16.87 -7.61 20.72
C GLU A 245 -17.85 -8.77 20.48
N GLU A 246 -19.15 -8.58 20.80
CA GLU A 246 -20.23 -9.54 20.53
C GLU A 246 -20.38 -9.85 19.04
N GLN A 247 -20.35 -8.83 18.17
CA GLN A 247 -20.41 -9.04 16.71
C GLN A 247 -19.19 -9.79 16.17
N ARG A 248 -18.02 -9.58 16.77
CA ARG A 248 -16.80 -10.33 16.44
C ARG A 248 -16.89 -11.77 16.91
N GLU A 249 -17.40 -12.00 18.09
CA GLU A 249 -17.63 -13.35 18.65
C GLU A 249 -18.65 -14.13 17.85
N ALA A 250 -19.73 -13.49 17.43
CA ALA A 250 -20.76 -14.04 16.57
C ALA A 250 -20.32 -14.24 15.09
N GLU A 251 -19.09 -13.84 14.74
CA GLU A 251 -18.56 -13.92 13.36
C GLU A 251 -19.49 -13.33 12.30
N VAL A 252 -20.15 -12.20 12.62
CA VAL A 252 -21.05 -11.50 11.71
C VAL A 252 -20.35 -11.22 10.38
N LYS A 253 -20.89 -11.75 9.29
CA LYS A 253 -20.34 -11.54 7.94
C LYS A 253 -20.85 -10.22 7.34
N GLN A 254 -20.07 -9.66 6.41
CA GLN A 254 -20.42 -8.42 5.73
C GLN A 254 -21.80 -8.50 5.03
N GLU A 255 -22.13 -9.65 4.42
CA GLU A 255 -23.39 -9.89 3.72
C GLU A 255 -24.63 -9.85 4.65
N GLN A 256 -24.43 -10.06 5.95
CA GLN A 256 -25.48 -9.98 6.97
C GLN A 256 -25.77 -8.55 7.43
N LEU A 257 -24.91 -7.60 7.04
CA LEU A 257 -25.08 -6.19 7.35
C LEU A 257 -25.94 -5.51 6.29
N LYS A 258 -26.61 -4.43 6.69
CA LYS A 258 -27.22 -3.51 5.73
C LYS A 258 -26.13 -2.98 4.79
N TYR A 259 -26.49 -2.76 3.53
CA TYR A 259 -25.55 -2.37 2.48
C TYR A 259 -24.67 -1.19 2.89
N GLU A 260 -25.27 -0.12 3.40
CA GLU A 260 -24.58 1.09 3.84
C GLU A 260 -23.59 0.91 5.00
N ASN A 261 -23.66 -0.23 5.69
CA ASN A 261 -22.81 -0.57 6.84
C ASN A 261 -21.68 -1.57 6.49
N ARG A 262 -21.62 -2.01 5.23
CA ARG A 262 -20.56 -2.92 4.78
C ARG A 262 -19.29 -2.15 4.52
N ASP A 263 -18.16 -2.76 4.80
CA ASP A 263 -16.86 -2.20 4.49
C ASP A 263 -16.67 -2.03 2.97
N HIS A 264 -15.81 -1.08 2.57
CA HIS A 264 -15.39 -1.01 1.16
C HIS A 264 -14.27 -2.01 0.92
N ALA A 265 -14.34 -2.72 -0.21
CA ALA A 265 -13.25 -3.56 -0.67
C ALA A 265 -12.28 -2.76 -1.53
N LEU A 266 -10.97 -2.93 -1.27
CA LEU A 266 -9.91 -2.28 -2.03
C LEU A 266 -8.95 -3.32 -2.60
N PHE A 267 -8.42 -3.02 -3.77
CA PHE A 267 -7.37 -3.81 -4.37
C PHE A 267 -6.39 -2.90 -5.11
N ILE A 268 -5.11 -3.14 -4.90
CA ILE A 268 -4.04 -2.53 -5.70
C ILE A 268 -3.21 -3.63 -6.35
N ALA A 269 -2.81 -3.43 -7.59
CA ALA A 269 -1.95 -4.39 -8.30
C ALA A 269 -1.12 -3.72 -9.39
N PHE A 270 -0.09 -4.44 -9.83
CA PHE A 270 0.67 -4.11 -11.02
C PHE A 270 0.97 -5.38 -11.84
N ALA A 271 1.10 -5.22 -13.13
CA ALA A 271 1.36 -6.30 -14.08
C ALA A 271 2.13 -5.79 -15.33
N PRO A 272 2.85 -6.68 -16.04
CA PRO A 272 3.39 -7.97 -15.58
C PRO A 272 4.35 -7.80 -14.40
N VAL A 273 4.57 -8.86 -13.61
CA VAL A 273 5.47 -8.75 -12.43
C VAL A 273 6.93 -8.52 -12.83
N SER A 274 7.37 -9.17 -13.91
CA SER A 274 8.76 -9.11 -14.40
C SER A 274 9.12 -7.77 -15.02
N ASP A 275 8.17 -7.16 -15.76
CA ASP A 275 8.33 -5.87 -16.44
C ASP A 275 7.03 -5.08 -16.31
N PRO A 276 6.79 -4.41 -15.17
CA PRO A 276 5.53 -3.75 -14.89
C PRO A 276 5.20 -2.64 -15.90
N LYS A 277 4.06 -2.76 -16.56
CA LYS A 277 3.53 -1.79 -17.54
C LYS A 277 2.25 -1.12 -17.06
N TYR A 278 1.52 -1.79 -16.19
CA TYR A 278 0.23 -1.33 -15.70
C TYR A 278 0.21 -1.36 -14.18
N ALA A 279 -0.40 -0.36 -13.59
CA ALA A 279 -0.77 -0.33 -12.17
C ALA A 279 -2.26 0.03 -12.06
N ILE A 280 -2.95 -0.60 -11.12
CA ILE A 280 -4.36 -0.36 -10.88
C ILE A 280 -4.62 -0.15 -9.39
N SER A 281 -5.66 0.61 -9.12
CA SER A 281 -6.34 0.67 -7.83
C SER A 281 -7.83 0.55 -8.06
N VAL A 282 -8.47 -0.36 -7.36
CA VAL A 282 -9.90 -0.62 -7.43
C VAL A 282 -10.51 -0.42 -6.06
N VAL A 283 -11.63 0.28 -6.01
CA VAL A 283 -12.47 0.44 -4.83
C VAL A 283 -13.87 -0.05 -5.19
N VAL A 284 -14.39 -0.97 -4.40
CA VAL A 284 -15.77 -1.42 -4.48
C VAL A 284 -16.45 -0.99 -3.20
N GLU A 285 -17.36 -0.01 -3.34
CA GLU A 285 -18.10 0.50 -2.19
C GLU A 285 -19.05 -0.56 -1.68
N HIS A 286 -19.02 -0.79 -0.37
CA HIS A 286 -19.88 -1.76 0.34
C HIS A 286 -19.80 -3.19 -0.22
N GLY A 287 -18.58 -3.59 -0.72
CA GLY A 287 -18.32 -4.85 -1.44
C GLY A 287 -17.81 -5.99 -0.58
#